data_b872c1b1491b0b7cf4f045eef745f5f5
#
_entry.id   b872c1b1491b0b7cf4f045eef745f5f5
#
_cell.length_a   1.000
_cell.length_b   1.000
_cell.length_c   1.000
_cell.angle_alpha   90.00
_cell.angle_beta   90.00
_cell.angle_gamma   90.00
#
_symmetry.space_group_name_H-M   'P 1'
#
loop_
_entity.id
_entity.type
_entity.pdbx_description
1 polymer ?
#
loop_
_entity_poly.entity_id
_entity_poly.type
_entity_poly.pdbx_seq_one_letter_code
_entity_poly.pdbx_strand_id
1 'polypeptide(L)'
;MKKLLCVLVICFVMTAVKTQPVTINKQLKDFQDTFDLSTPLNAGITCSYLIVNGKENLWRNASAYMIREYLPKSKAPDRTVNETKKTRMLNGTIKEVIVYKDSIACMITQIDSAYYSIRILVFEDGKWLNIGEDMGRGLENSREVFYAKAPNTLREHHRSIEVKSVSTDTLAFVSYVKQYGVEPKDFLLEALTTHPLVIYGELHRRKVSWDFLTSTLYDPRFTEKVGTVFVELPSYQQSEFDRFYASKELDTEILLEIMRSEQIYGWWDRGEYEFLINVWKLNQTLPSDKQIKIVSVDEQLPYKLLKTAEDFKQSEASLPDRNTNMANVVEKTLKIKIDKRNSLLIVGYGHAYKSHVPGGSSAAQGQEPALTAGAQLVQRLSDNNVFVVLQHVPMGTNSGALGFIRQGLFDAVFEKTGNKPVAFHLGGSPFGAEPYDVDYTMSFDSRAGNFADNFDGYIFLNPLKDEDPDYILYDIWSDPFIDEMKRRAAITNDNMNRWFSIEGELTKEKIITIFKEEYKGKKRWSQLFE
;
A
#
# COMPACT_ATOMS: atom_id res chain seq x y z
N MET A 1 -1.98 -16.00 62.37
CA MET A 1 -1.69 -17.07 61.42
C MET A 1 -1.97 -16.53 60.01
N LYS A 2 -0.94 -16.05 59.32
CA LYS A 2 -1.02 -15.54 57.93
C LYS A 2 -0.73 -16.69 57.01
N LYS A 3 -1.71 -17.10 56.21
CA LYS A 3 -1.53 -18.08 55.12
C LYS A 3 -0.86 -17.40 53.93
N LEU A 4 0.36 -17.81 53.63
CA LEU A 4 1.12 -17.44 52.47
C LEU A 4 0.57 -18.26 51.27
N LEU A 5 -0.04 -17.58 50.31
CA LEU A 5 -0.50 -18.19 49.05
C LEU A 5 0.64 -18.09 48.03
N CYS A 6 1.38 -19.20 47.82
CA CYS A 6 2.33 -19.31 46.74
C CYS A 6 1.56 -19.51 45.44
N VAL A 7 1.56 -18.49 44.58
CA VAL A 7 1.12 -18.62 43.17
C VAL A 7 2.29 -19.18 42.40
N LEU A 8 2.20 -20.45 42.00
CA LEU A 8 3.13 -21.08 41.07
C LEU A 8 2.79 -20.56 39.67
N VAL A 9 3.59 -19.64 39.16
CA VAL A 9 3.55 -19.27 37.74
C VAL A 9 4.26 -20.38 36.95
N ILE A 10 3.47 -21.29 36.38
CA ILE A 10 3.98 -22.28 35.42
C ILE A 10 4.19 -21.55 34.10
N CYS A 11 5.42 -21.11 33.85
CA CYS A 11 5.86 -20.73 32.51
C CYS A 11 5.84 -21.99 31.62
N PHE A 12 4.79 -22.19 30.87
CA PHE A 12 4.82 -23.09 29.73
C PHE A 12 5.74 -22.45 28.67
N VAL A 13 7.01 -22.80 28.71
CA VAL A 13 7.87 -22.66 27.53
C VAL A 13 7.36 -23.68 26.53
N MET A 14 6.52 -23.21 25.58
CA MET A 14 6.20 -23.99 24.40
C MET A 14 7.49 -24.13 23.59
N THR A 15 8.25 -25.20 23.82
CA THR A 15 9.27 -25.65 22.87
C THR A 15 8.52 -26.03 21.58
N ALA A 16 8.56 -25.13 20.61
CA ALA A 16 8.09 -25.42 19.27
C ALA A 16 8.84 -26.69 18.80
N VAL A 17 8.12 -27.78 18.56
CA VAL A 17 8.68 -28.98 17.99
C VAL A 17 9.14 -28.62 16.58
N LYS A 18 10.42 -28.31 16.42
CA LYS A 18 11.07 -28.15 15.12
C LYS A 18 11.08 -29.53 14.50
N THR A 19 10.28 -29.75 13.45
CA THR A 19 10.43 -30.97 12.66
C THR A 19 11.80 -31.00 12.00
N GLN A 20 12.42 -32.19 11.95
CA GLN A 20 13.75 -32.34 11.35
C GLN A 20 13.67 -32.05 9.84
N PRO A 21 14.56 -31.24 9.28
CA PRO A 21 14.63 -31.03 7.83
C PRO A 21 14.87 -32.35 7.09
N VAL A 22 14.16 -32.54 5.98
CA VAL A 22 14.41 -33.65 5.06
C VAL A 22 15.42 -33.19 4.01
N THR A 23 16.63 -33.77 4.04
CA THR A 23 17.70 -33.46 3.09
C THR A 23 17.45 -34.11 1.73
N ILE A 24 17.52 -33.35 0.65
CA ILE A 24 17.25 -33.78 -0.73
C ILE A 24 18.55 -33.84 -1.57
N ASN A 25 19.31 -32.76 -1.67
CA ASN A 25 20.57 -32.62 -2.44
C ASN A 25 20.48 -33.06 -3.91
N LYS A 26 19.39 -32.70 -4.62
CA LYS A 26 19.19 -32.95 -6.05
C LYS A 26 18.92 -31.64 -6.79
N GLN A 27 19.33 -31.56 -8.05
CA GLN A 27 19.02 -30.41 -8.89
C GLN A 27 17.55 -30.46 -9.36
N LEU A 28 16.95 -29.29 -9.63
CA LEU A 28 15.56 -29.23 -10.09
C LEU A 28 15.38 -30.07 -11.37
N LYS A 29 16.34 -30.01 -12.29
CA LYS A 29 16.31 -30.80 -13.54
C LYS A 29 16.33 -32.32 -13.37
N ASP A 30 16.68 -32.82 -12.19
CA ASP A 30 16.68 -34.25 -11.89
C ASP A 30 15.29 -34.79 -11.53
N PHE A 31 14.30 -33.91 -11.44
CA PHE A 31 12.89 -34.23 -11.20
C PHE A 31 12.06 -34.13 -12.47
N GLN A 32 10.97 -34.87 -12.51
CA GLN A 32 10.01 -34.77 -13.62
C GLN A 32 9.20 -33.47 -13.52
N ASP A 33 8.93 -32.85 -14.66
CA ASP A 33 7.99 -31.72 -14.79
C ASP A 33 6.55 -32.27 -14.77
N THR A 34 6.06 -32.59 -13.60
CA THR A 34 4.69 -33.07 -13.37
C THR A 34 3.94 -32.14 -12.43
N PHE A 35 2.67 -31.91 -12.70
CA PHE A 35 1.81 -31.11 -11.81
C PHE A 35 1.35 -31.98 -10.63
N ASP A 36 2.06 -31.88 -9.50
CA ASP A 36 1.78 -32.67 -8.29
C ASP A 36 1.87 -31.78 -7.04
N LEU A 37 0.80 -31.73 -6.27
CA LEU A 37 0.66 -30.93 -5.04
C LEU A 37 0.49 -31.81 -3.80
N SER A 38 0.75 -33.10 -3.89
CA SER A 38 0.49 -34.08 -2.81
C SER A 38 1.47 -33.99 -1.65
N THR A 39 2.71 -33.53 -1.91
CA THR A 39 3.75 -33.37 -0.89
C THR A 39 4.38 -31.98 -0.99
N PRO A 40 5.00 -31.46 0.10
CA PRO A 40 5.72 -30.16 0.02
C PRO A 40 6.80 -30.14 -1.04
N LEU A 41 7.54 -31.24 -1.20
CA LEU A 41 8.58 -31.36 -2.21
C LEU A 41 8.00 -31.26 -3.63
N ASN A 42 6.99 -32.05 -3.94
CA ASN A 42 6.37 -32.08 -5.26
C ASN A 42 5.69 -30.75 -5.59
N ALA A 43 5.00 -30.16 -4.63
CA ALA A 43 4.39 -28.82 -4.79
C ALA A 43 5.45 -27.74 -5.06
N GLY A 44 6.58 -27.75 -4.34
CA GLY A 44 7.69 -26.86 -4.59
C GLY A 44 8.33 -27.05 -5.97
N ILE A 45 8.47 -28.29 -6.42
CA ILE A 45 8.95 -28.64 -7.76
C ILE A 45 7.95 -28.14 -8.83
N THR A 46 6.65 -28.45 -8.66
CA THR A 46 5.57 -27.96 -9.53
C THR A 46 5.66 -26.45 -9.71
N CYS A 47 5.71 -25.69 -8.61
CA CYS A 47 5.81 -24.24 -8.66
C CYS A 47 7.07 -23.77 -9.40
N SER A 48 8.20 -24.42 -9.18
CA SER A 48 9.45 -24.08 -9.86
C SER A 48 9.37 -24.32 -11.37
N TYR A 49 8.77 -25.41 -11.82
CA TYR A 49 8.56 -25.68 -13.24
C TYR A 49 7.53 -24.74 -13.88
N LEU A 50 6.48 -24.35 -13.19
CA LEU A 50 5.55 -23.32 -13.70
C LEU A 50 6.27 -22.01 -14.01
N ILE A 51 7.21 -21.59 -13.14
CA ILE A 51 8.05 -20.41 -13.38
C ILE A 51 9.01 -20.64 -14.54
N VAL A 52 9.72 -21.76 -14.54
CA VAL A 52 10.71 -22.12 -15.59
C VAL A 52 10.08 -22.16 -16.98
N ASN A 53 8.84 -22.63 -17.08
CA ASN A 53 8.11 -22.80 -18.33
C ASN A 53 7.21 -21.59 -18.68
N GLY A 54 7.17 -20.56 -17.82
CA GLY A 54 6.33 -19.38 -18.02
C GLY A 54 4.82 -19.68 -17.98
N LYS A 55 4.40 -20.75 -17.30
CA LYS A 55 3.01 -21.24 -17.25
C LYS A 55 2.16 -20.48 -16.21
N GLU A 56 2.00 -19.19 -16.39
CA GLU A 56 1.27 -18.34 -15.43
C GLU A 56 -0.21 -18.69 -15.30
N ASN A 57 -0.84 -19.17 -16.36
CA ASN A 57 -2.23 -19.62 -16.33
C ASN A 57 -2.50 -20.79 -15.36
N LEU A 58 -1.47 -21.60 -15.08
CA LEU A 58 -1.55 -22.71 -14.11
C LEU A 58 -1.15 -22.30 -12.69
N TRP A 59 -0.56 -21.12 -12.54
CA TRP A 59 -0.08 -20.64 -11.24
C TRP A 59 -1.18 -20.55 -10.20
N ARG A 60 -2.37 -20.08 -10.57
CA ARG A 60 -3.54 -20.05 -9.69
C ARG A 60 -3.85 -21.40 -9.06
N ASN A 61 -3.73 -22.49 -9.82
CA ASN A 61 -4.05 -23.84 -9.35
C ASN A 61 -3.02 -24.39 -8.36
N ALA A 62 -1.81 -23.81 -8.33
CA ALA A 62 -0.74 -24.14 -7.40
C ALA A 62 -0.61 -23.14 -6.24
N SER A 63 -1.47 -22.12 -6.17
CA SER A 63 -1.46 -21.07 -5.15
C SER A 63 -2.56 -21.27 -4.12
N ALA A 64 -2.24 -20.99 -2.85
CA ALA A 64 -3.21 -20.98 -1.76
C ALA A 64 -4.29 -19.92 -1.95
N TYR A 65 -5.42 -20.06 -1.28
CA TYR A 65 -6.54 -19.12 -1.35
C TYR A 65 -6.09 -17.68 -1.11
N MET A 66 -5.31 -17.45 -0.06
CA MET A 66 -4.80 -16.13 0.30
C MET A 66 -3.97 -15.42 -0.80
N ILE A 67 -3.53 -16.15 -1.83
CA ILE A 67 -2.81 -15.60 -2.99
C ILE A 67 -3.66 -15.72 -4.26
N ARG A 68 -4.35 -16.85 -4.42
CA ARG A 68 -5.09 -17.19 -5.63
C ARG A 68 -6.16 -16.18 -6.01
N GLU A 69 -6.88 -15.66 -5.03
CA GLU A 69 -7.98 -14.72 -5.27
C GLU A 69 -7.49 -13.35 -5.79
N TYR A 70 -6.22 -13.05 -5.57
CA TYR A 70 -5.59 -11.81 -6.06
C TYR A 70 -4.80 -11.98 -7.36
N LEU A 71 -4.70 -13.20 -7.86
CA LEU A 71 -4.11 -13.42 -9.19
C LEU A 71 -5.15 -13.08 -10.27
N PRO A 72 -4.72 -12.48 -11.40
CA PRO A 72 -5.62 -12.18 -12.51
C PRO A 72 -6.48 -13.40 -12.88
N LYS A 73 -7.79 -13.20 -13.04
CA LYS A 73 -8.72 -14.25 -13.49
C LYS A 73 -8.58 -14.52 -14.98
N SER A 74 -8.12 -13.53 -15.74
CA SER A 74 -7.81 -13.67 -17.16
C SER A 74 -6.70 -14.70 -17.36
N LYS A 75 -6.75 -15.41 -18.48
CA LYS A 75 -5.63 -16.24 -18.91
C LYS A 75 -4.46 -15.33 -19.26
N ALA A 76 -3.60 -15.06 -18.29
CA ALA A 76 -2.35 -14.40 -18.59
C ALA A 76 -1.60 -15.19 -19.68
N PRO A 77 -1.12 -14.55 -20.74
CA PRO A 77 -0.32 -15.25 -21.73
C PRO A 77 0.90 -15.86 -21.07
N ASP A 78 1.29 -17.06 -21.50
CA ASP A 78 2.53 -17.66 -21.05
C ASP A 78 3.68 -16.67 -21.27
N ARG A 79 4.46 -16.38 -20.25
CA ARG A 79 5.60 -15.45 -20.34
C ARG A 79 6.80 -16.12 -21.00
N THR A 80 7.46 -15.40 -21.87
CA THR A 80 8.79 -15.80 -22.34
C THR A 80 9.79 -15.70 -21.19
N VAL A 81 10.30 -16.81 -20.73
CA VAL A 81 11.30 -16.85 -19.66
C VAL A 81 12.69 -16.70 -20.28
N ASN A 82 13.50 -15.79 -19.75
CA ASN A 82 14.89 -15.63 -20.17
C ASN A 82 15.68 -16.92 -19.94
N GLU A 83 16.37 -17.43 -20.97
CA GLU A 83 17.09 -18.70 -20.93
C GLU A 83 18.18 -18.76 -19.84
N THR A 84 18.80 -17.64 -19.51
CA THR A 84 19.77 -17.56 -18.39
C THR A 84 19.06 -17.82 -17.07
N LYS A 85 17.89 -17.22 -16.83
CA LYS A 85 17.07 -17.45 -15.63
C LYS A 85 16.60 -18.89 -15.55
N LYS A 86 16.12 -19.43 -16.67
CA LYS A 86 15.66 -20.82 -16.80
C LYS A 86 16.78 -21.80 -16.46
N THR A 87 17.94 -21.65 -17.08
CA THR A 87 19.12 -22.49 -16.83
C THR A 87 19.57 -22.43 -15.37
N ARG A 88 19.59 -21.22 -14.78
CA ARG A 88 19.94 -21.01 -13.38
C ARG A 88 18.98 -21.74 -12.44
N MET A 89 17.68 -21.68 -12.70
CA MET A 89 16.67 -22.37 -11.89
C MET A 89 16.75 -23.89 -12.02
N LEU A 90 16.89 -24.41 -13.24
CA LEU A 90 17.01 -25.85 -13.48
C LEU A 90 18.25 -26.48 -12.83
N ASN A 91 19.35 -25.74 -12.76
CA ASN A 91 20.58 -26.17 -12.09
C ASN A 91 20.56 -25.87 -10.57
N GLY A 92 19.56 -25.20 -10.06
CA GLY A 92 19.38 -24.98 -8.62
C GLY A 92 19.28 -26.30 -7.87
N THR A 93 20.05 -26.45 -6.79
CA THR A 93 20.06 -27.66 -5.97
C THR A 93 19.06 -27.54 -4.83
N ILE A 94 18.01 -28.35 -4.84
CA ILE A 94 17.07 -28.45 -3.73
C ILE A 94 17.83 -29.10 -2.56
N LYS A 95 18.03 -28.33 -1.49
CA LYS A 95 18.77 -28.77 -0.31
C LYS A 95 17.89 -29.51 0.67
N GLU A 96 16.77 -28.91 1.02
CA GLU A 96 15.92 -29.38 2.10
C GLU A 96 14.46 -29.04 1.87
N VAL A 97 13.62 -29.85 2.49
CA VAL A 97 12.21 -29.54 2.75
C VAL A 97 12.01 -29.57 4.26
N ILE A 98 11.38 -28.54 4.79
CA ILE A 98 11.04 -28.40 6.20
C ILE A 98 9.53 -28.30 6.31
N VAL A 99 8.92 -29.05 7.25
CA VAL A 99 7.49 -28.94 7.57
C VAL A 99 7.36 -28.37 8.98
N TYR A 100 6.46 -27.43 9.17
CA TYR A 100 6.16 -26.80 10.44
C TYR A 100 4.69 -27.04 10.79
N LYS A 101 4.45 -27.74 11.92
CA LYS A 101 3.09 -28.07 12.44
C LYS A 101 2.17 -28.69 11.38
N ASP A 102 2.70 -29.53 10.50
CA ASP A 102 1.98 -30.27 9.45
C ASP A 102 1.11 -29.39 8.49
N SER A 103 1.25 -28.08 8.56
CA SER A 103 0.42 -27.12 7.82
C SER A 103 1.19 -26.10 7.01
N ILE A 104 2.43 -25.81 7.38
CA ILE A 104 3.33 -24.93 6.66
C ILE A 104 4.59 -25.67 6.31
N ALA A 105 5.08 -25.50 5.09
CA ALA A 105 6.35 -26.07 4.67
C ALA A 105 7.19 -25.07 3.89
N CYS A 106 8.49 -25.33 3.78
CA CYS A 106 9.30 -24.68 2.76
C CYS A 106 10.18 -25.70 2.01
N MET A 107 10.46 -25.35 0.76
CA MET A 107 11.49 -25.98 -0.05
C MET A 107 12.65 -24.99 -0.21
N ILE A 108 13.83 -25.35 0.30
CA ILE A 108 15.03 -24.52 0.22
C ILE A 108 15.87 -24.98 -0.96
N THR A 109 16.10 -24.09 -1.92
CA THR A 109 16.87 -24.36 -3.14
C THR A 109 18.09 -23.44 -3.21
N GLN A 110 19.28 -24.01 -3.28
CA GLN A 110 20.50 -23.26 -3.55
C GLN A 110 20.53 -22.85 -5.02
N ILE A 111 20.53 -21.55 -5.27
CA ILE A 111 20.53 -20.96 -6.62
C ILE A 111 21.96 -20.70 -7.10
N ASP A 112 22.83 -20.26 -6.19
CA ASP A 112 24.28 -20.08 -6.41
C ASP A 112 25.06 -20.24 -5.10
N SER A 113 26.34 -19.88 -5.08
CA SER A 113 27.19 -20.07 -3.91
C SER A 113 26.75 -19.30 -2.66
N ALA A 114 26.01 -18.19 -2.83
CA ALA A 114 25.62 -17.28 -1.75
C ALA A 114 24.12 -17.28 -1.48
N TYR A 115 23.27 -17.50 -2.49
CA TYR A 115 21.83 -17.26 -2.42
C TYR A 115 21.02 -18.55 -2.48
N TYR A 116 20.01 -18.58 -1.63
CA TYR A 116 19.05 -19.67 -1.49
C TYR A 116 17.63 -19.12 -1.64
N SER A 117 16.81 -19.76 -2.48
CA SER A 117 15.37 -19.51 -2.56
C SER A 117 14.67 -20.34 -1.49
N ILE A 118 13.72 -19.73 -0.79
CA ILE A 118 12.90 -20.35 0.24
C ILE A 118 11.45 -20.26 -0.23
N ARG A 119 10.97 -21.32 -0.88
CA ARG A 119 9.58 -21.39 -1.34
C ARG A 119 8.69 -21.81 -0.19
N ILE A 120 7.72 -21.00 0.15
CA ILE A 120 6.80 -21.21 1.28
C ILE A 120 5.49 -21.79 0.77
N LEU A 121 5.04 -22.85 1.43
CA LEU A 121 3.87 -23.65 1.07
C LEU A 121 2.96 -23.81 2.29
N VAL A 122 1.65 -23.86 2.05
CA VAL A 122 0.65 -24.18 3.07
C VAL A 122 -0.17 -25.40 2.65
N PHE A 123 -0.67 -26.16 3.62
CA PHE A 123 -1.56 -27.27 3.37
C PHE A 123 -3.01 -26.79 3.41
N GLU A 124 -3.72 -26.87 2.27
CA GLU A 124 -5.09 -26.38 2.09
C GLU A 124 -5.85 -27.35 1.19
N ASP A 125 -7.06 -27.76 1.61
CA ASP A 125 -7.94 -28.63 0.84
C ASP A 125 -7.26 -29.94 0.35
N GLY A 126 -6.41 -30.54 1.21
CA GLY A 126 -5.71 -31.79 0.92
C GLY A 126 -4.49 -31.65 0.01
N LYS A 127 -4.00 -30.41 -0.24
CA LYS A 127 -2.89 -30.12 -1.15
C LYS A 127 -1.91 -29.13 -0.53
N TRP A 128 -0.66 -29.21 -0.96
CA TRP A 128 0.34 -28.20 -0.64
C TRP A 128 0.32 -27.10 -1.71
N LEU A 129 0.09 -25.86 -1.31
CA LEU A 129 -0.11 -24.73 -2.19
C LEU A 129 0.87 -23.62 -1.88
N ASN A 130 1.36 -22.94 -2.92
CA ASN A 130 2.31 -21.85 -2.78
C ASN A 130 1.67 -20.59 -2.18
N ILE A 131 2.40 -19.92 -1.28
CA ILE A 131 2.05 -18.61 -0.75
C ILE A 131 3.13 -17.55 -0.98
N GLY A 132 4.30 -17.95 -1.48
CA GLY A 132 5.37 -16.99 -1.77
C GLY A 132 6.75 -17.60 -1.82
N GLU A 133 7.70 -16.72 -2.01
CA GLU A 133 9.12 -17.05 -2.07
C GLU A 133 9.92 -16.00 -1.30
N ASP A 134 10.90 -16.46 -0.54
CA ASP A 134 11.85 -15.64 0.20
C ASP A 134 13.29 -15.97 -0.20
N MET A 135 14.24 -15.19 0.28
CA MET A 135 15.65 -15.40 -0.02
C MET A 135 16.47 -15.50 1.27
N GLY A 136 17.43 -16.44 1.28
CA GLY A 136 18.39 -16.58 2.36
C GLY A 136 19.84 -16.52 1.88
N ARG A 137 20.74 -16.16 2.76
CA ARG A 137 22.20 -16.19 2.53
C ARG A 137 22.83 -17.39 3.23
N GLY A 138 22.91 -18.51 2.52
CA GLY A 138 23.36 -19.79 3.08
C GLY A 138 22.21 -20.62 3.67
N LEU A 139 22.46 -21.91 3.87
CA LEU A 139 21.43 -22.87 4.27
C LEU A 139 20.89 -22.59 5.68
N GLU A 140 21.78 -22.32 6.66
CA GLU A 140 21.36 -22.07 8.04
C GLU A 140 20.52 -20.80 8.16
N ASN A 141 20.96 -19.69 7.54
CA ASN A 141 20.17 -18.47 7.50
C ASN A 141 18.81 -18.69 6.82
N SER A 142 18.74 -19.53 5.78
CA SER A 142 17.44 -19.86 5.13
C SER A 142 16.49 -20.60 6.07
N ARG A 143 17.00 -21.48 6.94
CA ARG A 143 16.21 -22.14 7.99
C ARG A 143 15.71 -21.14 9.02
N GLU A 144 16.58 -20.21 9.48
CA GLU A 144 16.23 -19.15 10.42
C GLU A 144 15.11 -18.26 9.86
N VAL A 145 15.25 -17.81 8.61
CA VAL A 145 14.21 -17.00 7.91
C VAL A 145 12.89 -17.75 7.87
N PHE A 146 12.88 -19.03 7.52
CA PHE A 146 11.65 -19.82 7.52
C PHE A 146 11.04 -19.95 8.91
N TYR A 147 11.82 -20.36 9.92
CA TYR A 147 11.29 -20.55 11.27
C TYR A 147 10.80 -19.25 11.93
N ALA A 148 11.40 -18.12 11.59
CA ALA A 148 10.94 -16.82 12.07
C ALA A 148 9.56 -16.45 11.49
N LYS A 149 9.29 -16.82 10.23
CA LYS A 149 8.05 -16.48 9.52
C LYS A 149 6.93 -17.51 9.70
N ALA A 150 7.25 -18.78 9.81
CA ALA A 150 6.25 -19.87 9.80
C ALA A 150 5.11 -19.72 10.84
N PRO A 151 5.34 -19.29 12.09
CA PRO A 151 4.25 -19.10 13.05
C PRO A 151 3.24 -18.03 12.62
N ASN A 152 3.72 -16.92 12.07
CA ASN A 152 2.88 -15.84 11.58
C ASN A 152 2.11 -16.29 10.33
N THR A 153 2.82 -16.86 9.36
CA THR A 153 2.22 -17.40 8.13
C THR A 153 1.11 -18.41 8.41
N LEU A 154 1.30 -19.29 9.40
CA LEU A 154 0.28 -20.28 9.80
C LEU A 154 -0.97 -19.58 10.35
N ARG A 155 -0.81 -18.58 11.21
CA ARG A 155 -1.92 -17.81 11.77
C ARG A 155 -2.70 -17.09 10.68
N GLU A 156 -2.00 -16.43 9.76
CA GLU A 156 -2.59 -15.71 8.63
C GLU A 156 -3.31 -16.62 7.67
N HIS A 157 -2.72 -17.80 7.39
CA HIS A 157 -3.36 -18.82 6.57
C HIS A 157 -4.67 -19.32 7.19
N HIS A 158 -4.68 -19.66 8.49
CA HIS A 158 -5.90 -20.07 9.18
C HIS A 158 -6.96 -18.97 9.11
N ARG A 159 -6.57 -17.72 9.39
CA ARG A 159 -7.50 -16.60 9.32
C ARG A 159 -8.05 -16.39 7.90
N SER A 160 -7.23 -16.51 6.87
CA SER A 160 -7.69 -16.39 5.48
C SER A 160 -8.74 -17.46 5.12
N ILE A 161 -8.60 -18.66 5.66
CA ILE A 161 -9.59 -19.73 5.49
C ILE A 161 -10.89 -19.43 6.24
N GLU A 162 -10.81 -18.95 7.49
CA GLU A 162 -11.97 -18.55 8.28
C GLU A 162 -12.78 -17.46 7.59
N VAL A 163 -12.10 -16.53 6.92
CA VAL A 163 -12.72 -15.39 6.21
C VAL A 163 -13.04 -15.68 4.74
N LYS A 164 -12.73 -16.90 4.27
CA LYS A 164 -12.95 -17.36 2.88
C LYS A 164 -14.42 -17.26 2.43
N SER A 165 -15.36 -17.40 3.34
CA SER A 165 -16.78 -17.20 3.06
C SER A 165 -17.15 -15.72 3.23
N VAL A 166 -16.88 -14.90 2.22
CA VAL A 166 -17.49 -13.56 2.17
C VAL A 166 -18.99 -13.73 2.07
N SER A 167 -19.73 -13.10 2.97
CA SER A 167 -21.18 -13.09 2.90
C SER A 167 -21.63 -12.49 1.57
N THR A 168 -22.44 -13.22 0.82
CA THR A 168 -23.15 -12.67 -0.35
C THR A 168 -24.42 -11.93 0.06
N ASP A 169 -24.78 -11.97 1.34
CA ASP A 169 -25.94 -11.25 1.88
C ASP A 169 -25.60 -9.77 2.08
N THR A 170 -26.05 -8.99 1.14
CA THR A 170 -25.90 -7.53 1.18
C THR A 170 -27.02 -6.81 1.92
N LEU A 171 -28.02 -7.50 2.47
CA LEU A 171 -29.25 -6.90 2.99
C LEU A 171 -28.99 -5.94 4.16
N ALA A 172 -28.17 -6.37 5.13
CA ALA A 172 -27.81 -5.53 6.28
C ALA A 172 -27.04 -4.28 5.84
N PHE A 173 -26.11 -4.43 4.88
CA PHE A 173 -25.32 -3.32 4.33
C PHE A 173 -26.17 -2.31 3.57
N VAL A 174 -27.05 -2.79 2.68
CA VAL A 174 -27.99 -1.95 1.93
C VAL A 174 -28.94 -1.20 2.88
N SER A 175 -29.44 -1.88 3.91
CA SER A 175 -30.30 -1.26 4.92
C SER A 175 -29.55 -0.17 5.68
N TYR A 176 -28.30 -0.43 6.04
CA TYR A 176 -27.44 0.53 6.72
C TYR A 176 -27.20 1.78 5.87
N VAL A 177 -26.80 1.62 4.60
CA VAL A 177 -26.60 2.75 3.67
C VAL A 177 -27.87 3.58 3.51
N LYS A 178 -29.04 2.93 3.38
CA LYS A 178 -30.33 3.65 3.24
C LYS A 178 -30.73 4.42 4.49
N GLN A 179 -30.37 3.94 5.66
CA GLN A 179 -30.76 4.55 6.95
C GLN A 179 -29.76 5.62 7.42
N TYR A 180 -28.46 5.40 7.23
CA TYR A 180 -27.40 6.20 7.83
C TYR A 180 -26.49 6.89 6.80
N GLY A 181 -26.66 6.58 5.52
CA GLY A 181 -25.88 7.22 4.46
C GLY A 181 -26.27 8.69 4.30
N VAL A 182 -25.26 9.55 4.23
CA VAL A 182 -25.39 10.99 4.03
C VAL A 182 -24.59 11.45 2.81
N GLU A 183 -24.77 12.68 2.39
CA GLU A 183 -24.01 13.29 1.30
C GLU A 183 -22.52 13.39 1.69
N PRO A 184 -21.56 12.95 0.84
CA PRO A 184 -20.15 12.90 1.17
C PRO A 184 -19.52 14.20 1.64
N LYS A 185 -19.88 15.33 1.02
CA LYS A 185 -19.38 16.66 1.40
C LYS A 185 -19.86 17.06 2.80
N ASP A 186 -21.13 16.85 3.08
CA ASP A 186 -21.70 17.16 4.40
C ASP A 186 -21.03 16.31 5.47
N PHE A 187 -20.81 15.02 5.19
CA PHE A 187 -20.09 14.10 6.10
C PHE A 187 -18.68 14.59 6.42
N LEU A 188 -17.89 14.94 5.38
CA LEU A 188 -16.52 15.40 5.56
C LEU A 188 -16.48 16.74 6.33
N LEU A 189 -17.38 17.67 6.02
CA LEU A 189 -17.47 18.96 6.71
C LEU A 189 -17.94 18.83 8.17
N GLU A 190 -18.81 17.87 8.48
CA GLU A 190 -19.18 17.54 9.85
C GLU A 190 -17.98 16.99 10.63
N ALA A 191 -17.24 16.02 10.06
CA ALA A 191 -16.03 15.51 10.66
C ALA A 191 -15.00 16.63 10.93
N LEU A 192 -14.80 17.54 9.97
CA LEU A 192 -13.93 18.71 10.08
C LEU A 192 -14.44 19.76 11.08
N THR A 193 -15.71 19.70 11.49
CA THR A 193 -16.26 20.57 12.53
C THR A 193 -16.03 20.00 13.92
N THR A 194 -16.08 18.69 14.06
CA THR A 194 -16.09 17.98 15.35
C THR A 194 -14.71 17.49 15.79
N HIS A 195 -13.75 17.35 14.87
CA HIS A 195 -12.42 16.83 15.18
C HIS A 195 -11.32 17.83 14.81
N PRO A 196 -10.34 18.05 15.70
CA PRO A 196 -9.17 18.91 15.42
C PRO A 196 -8.36 18.50 14.20
N LEU A 197 -8.33 17.19 13.88
CA LEU A 197 -7.66 16.63 12.72
C LEU A 197 -8.55 15.60 12.04
N VAL A 198 -8.80 15.78 10.75
CA VAL A 198 -9.37 14.75 9.87
C VAL A 198 -8.27 14.25 8.94
N ILE A 199 -8.09 12.93 8.86
CA ILE A 199 -7.19 12.28 7.92
C ILE A 199 -8.03 11.69 6.78
N TYR A 200 -7.79 12.15 5.56
CA TYR A 200 -8.44 11.66 4.36
C TYR A 200 -7.49 10.71 3.63
N GLY A 201 -7.78 9.42 3.70
CA GLY A 201 -7.02 8.37 3.00
C GLY A 201 -7.48 8.25 1.56
N GLU A 202 -6.63 8.66 0.63
CA GLU A 202 -6.90 8.62 -0.80
C GLU A 202 -6.05 7.54 -1.52
N LEU A 203 -6.33 7.29 -2.78
CA LEU A 203 -5.48 6.55 -3.70
C LEU A 203 -5.03 7.52 -4.80
N HIS A 204 -3.73 7.71 -4.90
CA HIS A 204 -3.10 8.75 -5.72
C HIS A 204 -3.60 8.81 -7.18
N ARG A 205 -3.58 10.01 -7.76
CA ARG A 205 -3.90 10.32 -9.15
C ARG A 205 -5.35 10.03 -9.56
N ARG A 206 -6.28 9.95 -8.59
CA ARG A 206 -7.71 9.77 -8.87
C ARG A 206 -8.41 11.11 -9.03
N LYS A 207 -8.84 11.39 -10.26
CA LYS A 207 -9.57 12.63 -10.57
C LYS A 207 -10.80 12.83 -9.68
N VAL A 208 -11.60 11.78 -9.46
CA VAL A 208 -12.82 11.84 -8.64
C VAL A 208 -12.52 12.26 -7.19
N SER A 209 -11.39 11.83 -6.64
CA SER A 209 -10.94 12.21 -5.29
C SER A 209 -10.65 13.70 -5.20
N TRP A 210 -9.85 14.19 -6.13
CA TRP A 210 -9.42 15.58 -6.15
C TRP A 210 -10.54 16.54 -6.55
N ASP A 211 -11.45 16.15 -7.47
CA ASP A 211 -12.66 16.90 -7.79
C ASP A 211 -13.56 17.05 -6.55
N PHE A 212 -13.72 15.97 -5.77
CA PHE A 212 -14.48 16.00 -4.53
C PHE A 212 -13.84 16.93 -3.49
N LEU A 213 -12.53 16.81 -3.25
CA LEU A 213 -11.80 17.69 -2.32
C LEU A 213 -11.84 19.15 -2.76
N THR A 214 -11.66 19.42 -4.06
CA THR A 214 -11.77 20.78 -4.62
C THR A 214 -13.19 21.35 -4.46
N SER A 215 -14.21 20.54 -4.71
CA SER A 215 -15.60 20.97 -4.51
C SER A 215 -15.92 21.26 -3.04
N THR A 216 -15.28 20.53 -2.13
CA THR A 216 -15.39 20.72 -0.68
C THR A 216 -14.65 21.97 -0.23
N LEU A 217 -13.48 22.25 -0.81
CA LEU A 217 -12.68 23.46 -0.57
C LEU A 217 -13.48 24.75 -0.82
N TYR A 218 -14.31 24.77 -1.87
CA TYR A 218 -15.14 25.94 -2.22
C TYR A 218 -16.46 26.03 -1.44
N ASP A 219 -16.77 25.09 -0.57
CA ASP A 219 -17.90 25.23 0.35
C ASP A 219 -17.54 26.26 1.44
N PRO A 220 -18.39 27.29 1.68
CA PRO A 220 -18.08 28.31 2.70
C PRO A 220 -17.80 27.74 4.09
N ARG A 221 -18.43 26.62 4.44
CA ARG A 221 -18.21 25.92 5.72
C ARG A 221 -16.76 25.44 5.86
N PHE A 222 -16.09 25.10 4.75
CA PHE A 222 -14.72 24.63 4.79
C PHE A 222 -13.77 25.69 5.35
N THR A 223 -13.77 26.90 4.80
CA THR A 223 -12.89 28.00 5.23
C THR A 223 -13.23 28.52 6.64
N GLU A 224 -14.45 28.33 7.09
CA GLU A 224 -14.82 28.63 8.48
C GLU A 224 -14.21 27.65 9.48
N LYS A 225 -14.04 26.38 9.10
CA LYS A 225 -13.66 25.29 9.99
C LYS A 225 -12.21 24.86 9.83
N VAL A 226 -11.64 24.98 8.63
CA VAL A 226 -10.30 24.48 8.28
C VAL A 226 -9.34 25.63 8.05
N GLY A 227 -8.25 25.66 8.82
CA GLY A 227 -7.17 26.64 8.69
C GLY A 227 -5.87 26.05 8.13
N THR A 228 -5.72 24.72 8.22
CA THR A 228 -4.51 24.06 7.74
C THR A 228 -4.87 22.80 6.97
N VAL A 229 -4.28 22.64 5.79
CA VAL A 229 -4.33 21.40 5.02
C VAL A 229 -2.90 20.86 4.92
N PHE A 230 -2.72 19.64 5.37
CA PHE A 230 -1.48 18.89 5.24
C PHE A 230 -1.54 18.03 3.98
N VAL A 231 -0.43 17.98 3.22
CA VAL A 231 -0.33 17.24 1.96
C VAL A 231 0.91 16.35 1.94
N GLU A 232 0.83 15.19 1.29
CA GLU A 232 1.90 14.20 1.17
C GLU A 232 2.93 14.64 0.12
N LEU A 233 3.57 15.79 0.36
CA LEU A 233 4.64 16.34 -0.47
C LEU A 233 5.87 16.64 0.42
N PRO A 234 7.08 16.79 -0.18
CA PRO A 234 8.32 16.87 0.57
C PRO A 234 8.35 18.02 1.60
N SER A 235 8.52 17.68 2.87
CA SER A 235 8.51 18.65 3.98
C SER A 235 9.63 19.67 3.89
N TYR A 236 10.77 19.34 3.27
CA TYR A 236 11.87 20.28 3.05
C TYR A 236 11.53 21.38 2.00
N GLN A 237 10.44 21.25 1.26
CA GLN A 237 9.94 22.25 0.31
C GLN A 237 8.97 23.26 0.94
N GLN A 238 8.76 23.24 2.26
CA GLN A 238 7.80 24.13 2.92
C GLN A 238 8.06 25.62 2.60
N SER A 239 9.32 26.05 2.50
CA SER A 239 9.65 27.44 2.14
C SER A 239 9.18 27.83 0.74
N GLU A 240 9.16 26.88 -0.21
CA GLU A 240 8.67 27.11 -1.56
C GLU A 240 7.13 27.18 -1.59
N PHE A 241 6.45 26.36 -0.77
CA PHE A 241 5.02 26.52 -0.55
C PHE A 241 4.67 27.89 0.04
N ASP A 242 5.39 28.31 1.07
CA ASP A 242 5.17 29.61 1.70
C ASP A 242 5.38 30.76 0.67
N ARG A 243 6.40 30.64 -0.20
CA ARG A 243 6.66 31.59 -1.31
C ARG A 243 5.52 31.57 -2.34
N PHE A 244 5.05 30.41 -2.75
CA PHE A 244 3.95 30.23 -3.71
C PHE A 244 2.65 30.90 -3.20
N TYR A 245 2.26 30.64 -1.97
CA TYR A 245 1.02 31.18 -1.39
C TYR A 245 1.11 32.67 -1.03
N ALA A 246 2.32 33.19 -0.78
CA ALA A 246 2.54 34.62 -0.56
C ALA A 246 2.54 35.46 -1.87
N SER A 247 2.66 34.80 -3.03
CA SER A 247 2.67 35.49 -4.31
C SER A 247 1.31 36.10 -4.65
N LYS A 248 1.32 37.34 -5.19
CA LYS A 248 0.12 38.00 -5.72
C LYS A 248 -0.27 37.52 -7.12
N GLU A 249 0.69 37.00 -7.85
CA GLU A 249 0.49 36.40 -9.17
C GLU A 249 0.69 34.90 -9.11
N LEU A 250 -0.08 34.16 -9.88
CA LEU A 250 -0.01 32.71 -9.93
C LEU A 250 1.27 32.28 -10.66
N ASP A 251 2.29 31.89 -9.89
CA ASP A 251 3.53 31.32 -10.40
C ASP A 251 3.51 29.79 -10.33
N THR A 252 2.96 29.18 -11.37
CA THR A 252 2.81 27.72 -11.44
C THR A 252 4.15 26.99 -11.54
N GLU A 253 5.26 27.67 -11.93
CA GLU A 253 6.57 27.02 -12.00
C GLU A 253 7.12 26.69 -10.61
N ILE A 254 6.85 27.53 -9.60
CA ILE A 254 7.19 27.20 -8.20
C ILE A 254 6.54 25.86 -7.80
N LEU A 255 5.25 25.71 -8.12
CA LEU A 255 4.53 24.50 -7.76
C LEU A 255 5.03 23.28 -8.55
N LEU A 256 5.33 23.45 -9.85
CA LEU A 256 5.95 22.38 -10.64
C LEU A 256 7.31 21.95 -10.07
N GLU A 257 8.11 22.88 -9.59
CA GLU A 257 9.40 22.57 -8.95
C GLU A 257 9.22 21.79 -7.64
N ILE A 258 8.19 22.10 -6.86
CA ILE A 258 7.83 21.29 -5.68
C ILE A 258 7.45 19.87 -6.11
N MET A 259 6.56 19.71 -7.10
CA MET A 259 6.15 18.41 -7.61
C MET A 259 7.34 17.62 -8.21
N ARG A 260 8.29 18.29 -8.88
CA ARG A 260 9.54 17.69 -9.40
C ARG A 260 10.49 17.25 -8.28
N SER A 261 10.35 17.79 -7.08
CA SER A 261 11.22 17.42 -5.96
C SER A 261 10.85 16.08 -5.29
N GLU A 262 9.65 15.61 -5.54
CA GLU A 262 9.13 14.32 -5.05
C GLU A 262 9.77 13.16 -5.82
N GLN A 263 10.37 12.20 -5.13
CA GLN A 263 10.99 11.00 -5.71
C GLN A 263 12.03 11.29 -6.83
N ILE A 264 12.49 10.24 -7.51
CA ILE A 264 13.48 10.38 -8.61
C ILE A 264 12.84 11.01 -9.85
N TYR A 265 11.61 10.66 -10.14
CA TYR A 265 10.88 10.96 -11.39
C TYR A 265 9.82 12.05 -11.25
N GLY A 266 9.73 12.70 -10.08
CA GLY A 266 8.73 13.70 -9.76
C GLY A 266 7.35 13.11 -9.44
N TRP A 267 6.45 13.97 -9.01
CA TRP A 267 5.09 13.61 -8.64
C TRP A 267 4.10 14.13 -9.69
N TRP A 268 3.55 13.27 -10.51
CA TRP A 268 2.72 13.65 -11.66
C TRP A 268 1.21 13.58 -11.39
N ASP A 269 0.79 13.80 -10.14
CA ASP A 269 -0.63 13.90 -9.79
C ASP A 269 -1.19 15.26 -10.19
N ARG A 270 -1.93 15.30 -11.30
CA ARG A 270 -2.55 16.52 -11.78
C ARG A 270 -3.68 17.00 -10.88
N GLY A 271 -4.40 16.10 -10.24
CA GLY A 271 -5.49 16.44 -9.33
C GLY A 271 -4.99 17.21 -8.12
N GLU A 272 -3.91 16.74 -7.49
CA GLU A 272 -3.27 17.42 -6.37
C GLU A 272 -2.71 18.79 -6.79
N TYR A 273 -2.01 18.83 -7.93
CA TYR A 273 -1.51 20.09 -8.48
C TYR A 273 -2.62 21.13 -8.69
N GLU A 274 -3.74 20.75 -9.30
CA GLU A 274 -4.88 21.64 -9.51
C GLU A 274 -5.56 22.03 -8.20
N PHE A 275 -5.67 21.12 -7.22
CA PHE A 275 -6.17 21.41 -5.88
C PHE A 275 -5.32 22.50 -5.20
N LEU A 276 -4.00 22.40 -5.24
CA LEU A 276 -3.09 23.40 -4.67
C LEU A 276 -3.23 24.76 -5.34
N ILE A 277 -3.41 24.82 -6.66
CA ILE A 277 -3.75 26.05 -7.39
C ILE A 277 -5.11 26.63 -6.93
N ASN A 278 -6.11 25.75 -6.70
CA ASN A 278 -7.41 26.20 -6.23
C ASN A 278 -7.37 26.75 -4.80
N VAL A 279 -6.51 26.21 -3.92
CA VAL A 279 -6.25 26.82 -2.61
C VAL A 279 -5.64 28.21 -2.77
N TRP A 280 -4.67 28.38 -3.68
CA TRP A 280 -4.09 29.70 -3.96
C TRP A 280 -5.17 30.68 -4.43
N LYS A 281 -6.00 30.29 -5.43
CA LYS A 281 -7.09 31.13 -5.95
C LYS A 281 -8.07 31.53 -4.86
N LEU A 282 -8.47 30.58 -4.02
CA LEU A 282 -9.40 30.84 -2.91
C LEU A 282 -8.78 31.80 -1.91
N ASN A 283 -7.52 31.64 -1.54
CA ASN A 283 -6.79 32.50 -0.61
C ASN A 283 -6.71 33.96 -1.10
N GLN A 284 -6.67 34.22 -2.43
CA GLN A 284 -6.71 35.59 -2.98
C GLN A 284 -8.06 36.29 -2.71
N THR A 285 -9.11 35.54 -2.43
CA THR A 285 -10.45 36.09 -2.13
C THR A 285 -10.74 36.22 -0.64
N LEU A 286 -9.92 35.60 0.21
CA LEU A 286 -10.14 35.51 1.66
C LEU A 286 -9.34 36.59 2.41
N PRO A 287 -9.87 37.13 3.52
CA PRO A 287 -9.09 37.88 4.49
C PRO A 287 -7.90 37.06 5.00
N SER A 288 -6.81 37.72 5.35
CA SER A 288 -5.55 37.04 5.72
C SER A 288 -5.69 36.06 6.90
N ASP A 289 -6.58 36.37 7.85
CA ASP A 289 -6.88 35.51 9.01
C ASP A 289 -7.78 34.30 8.66
N LYS A 290 -8.36 34.28 7.46
CA LYS A 290 -9.19 33.19 6.95
C LYS A 290 -8.52 32.34 5.87
N GLN A 291 -7.35 32.75 5.41
CA GLN A 291 -6.60 31.98 4.43
C GLN A 291 -6.25 30.58 4.94
N ILE A 292 -6.16 29.62 4.03
CA ILE A 292 -5.79 28.23 4.31
C ILE A 292 -4.28 28.11 4.16
N LYS A 293 -3.64 27.56 5.18
CA LYS A 293 -2.22 27.22 5.14
C LYS A 293 -2.04 25.80 4.61
N ILE A 294 -1.14 25.63 3.62
CA ILE A 294 -0.66 24.31 3.18
C ILE A 294 0.63 23.97 3.92
N VAL A 295 0.69 22.73 4.42
CA VAL A 295 1.89 22.19 5.08
C VAL A 295 2.23 20.85 4.46
N SER A 296 3.43 20.76 3.89
CA SER A 296 3.97 19.51 3.34
C SER A 296 4.53 18.62 4.46
N VAL A 297 4.24 17.32 4.43
CA VAL A 297 4.53 16.43 5.56
C VAL A 297 5.44 15.26 5.24
N ASP A 298 5.64 14.92 3.96
CA ASP A 298 6.40 13.74 3.60
C ASP A 298 7.90 13.92 3.77
N GLU A 299 8.60 12.86 4.09
CA GLU A 299 10.06 12.85 4.14
C GLU A 299 10.61 12.29 2.84
N GLN A 300 11.36 13.13 2.16
CA GLN A 300 11.95 12.80 0.87
C GLN A 300 13.40 13.25 0.82
N LEU A 301 14.15 12.60 -0.04
CA LEU A 301 15.53 12.97 -0.31
C LEU A 301 15.61 14.29 -1.07
N PRO A 302 16.41 15.27 -0.62
CA PRO A 302 16.59 16.54 -1.31
C PRO A 302 17.50 16.36 -2.56
N TYR A 303 17.01 15.66 -3.58
CA TYR A 303 17.78 15.24 -4.75
C TYR A 303 18.61 16.34 -5.41
N LYS A 304 18.12 17.58 -5.43
CA LYS A 304 18.88 18.73 -5.98
C LYS A 304 20.20 19.00 -5.24
N LEU A 305 20.28 18.62 -3.95
CA LEU A 305 21.48 18.82 -3.13
C LEU A 305 22.45 17.64 -3.22
N LEU A 306 22.00 16.46 -3.62
CA LEU A 306 22.80 15.25 -3.71
C LEU A 306 23.60 15.25 -5.02
N LYS A 307 24.93 15.17 -4.94
CA LYS A 307 25.82 15.22 -6.10
C LYS A 307 26.43 13.86 -6.44
N THR A 308 26.59 12.99 -5.46
CA THR A 308 27.28 11.71 -5.60
C THR A 308 26.44 10.58 -5.02
N ALA A 309 26.78 9.33 -5.39
CA ALA A 309 26.18 8.15 -4.78
C ALA A 309 26.47 8.04 -3.27
N GLU A 310 27.56 8.63 -2.79
CA GLU A 310 27.89 8.66 -1.37
C GLU A 310 26.97 9.66 -0.63
N ASP A 311 26.75 10.86 -1.19
CA ASP A 311 25.77 11.81 -0.63
C ASP A 311 24.38 11.19 -0.51
N PHE A 312 23.97 10.42 -1.54
CA PHE A 312 22.70 9.70 -1.52
C PHE A 312 22.64 8.70 -0.36
N LYS A 313 23.62 7.81 -0.23
CA LYS A 313 23.66 6.80 0.84
C LYS A 313 23.64 7.41 2.23
N GLN A 314 24.41 8.48 2.45
CA GLN A 314 24.46 9.18 3.74
C GLN A 314 23.13 9.84 4.06
N SER A 315 22.51 10.50 3.07
CA SER A 315 21.20 11.13 3.24
C SER A 315 20.11 10.09 3.49
N GLU A 316 20.06 9.01 2.70
CA GLU A 316 19.11 7.92 2.87
C GLU A 316 19.23 7.29 4.28
N ALA A 317 20.45 7.03 4.74
CA ALA A 317 20.69 6.46 6.06
C ALA A 317 20.30 7.40 7.23
N SER A 318 20.21 8.70 6.98
CA SER A 318 19.85 9.72 7.96
C SER A 318 18.37 10.10 7.96
N LEU A 319 17.60 9.67 6.94
CA LEU A 319 16.17 9.97 6.88
C LEU A 319 15.40 9.27 8.01
N PRO A 320 14.48 9.97 8.66
CA PRO A 320 13.52 9.32 9.53
C PRO A 320 12.56 8.41 8.71
N ASP A 321 11.88 7.52 9.39
CA ASP A 321 10.75 6.80 8.81
C ASP A 321 9.69 7.81 8.31
N ARG A 322 9.17 7.60 7.09
CA ARG A 322 8.20 8.53 6.45
C ARG A 322 6.96 8.76 7.30
N ASN A 323 6.37 7.71 7.85
CA ASN A 323 5.18 7.81 8.70
C ASN A 323 5.49 8.60 9.98
N THR A 324 6.65 8.37 10.56
CA THR A 324 7.12 9.09 11.74
C THR A 324 7.36 10.57 11.43
N ASN A 325 7.93 10.89 10.26
CA ASN A 325 8.11 12.28 9.85
C ASN A 325 6.76 12.98 9.65
N MET A 326 5.84 12.37 8.90
CA MET A 326 4.48 12.90 8.72
C MET A 326 3.81 13.20 10.06
N ALA A 327 3.83 12.25 10.99
CA ALA A 327 3.25 12.44 12.32
C ALA A 327 3.94 13.56 13.11
N ASN A 328 5.28 13.66 13.03
CA ASN A 328 6.05 14.72 13.70
C ASN A 328 5.69 16.12 13.17
N VAL A 329 5.62 16.28 11.83
CA VAL A 329 5.31 17.58 11.21
C VAL A 329 3.89 18.01 11.56
N VAL A 330 2.91 17.08 11.46
CA VAL A 330 1.50 17.36 11.81
C VAL A 330 1.40 17.75 13.28
N GLU A 331 1.90 16.93 14.20
CA GLU A 331 1.83 17.19 15.64
C GLU A 331 2.49 18.52 16.03
N LYS A 332 3.71 18.77 15.51
CA LYS A 332 4.42 20.04 15.74
C LYS A 332 3.60 21.23 15.27
N THR A 333 3.04 21.15 14.07
CA THR A 333 2.25 22.24 13.48
C THR A 333 0.98 22.50 14.31
N LEU A 334 0.27 21.45 14.71
CA LEU A 334 -0.94 21.58 15.54
C LEU A 334 -0.65 22.21 16.90
N LYS A 335 0.51 21.92 17.52
CA LYS A 335 0.92 22.49 18.80
C LYS A 335 1.24 23.99 18.73
N ILE A 336 1.82 24.46 17.64
CA ILE A 336 2.31 25.84 17.52
C ILE A 336 1.38 26.77 16.74
N LYS A 337 0.37 26.24 16.03
CA LYS A 337 -0.54 27.06 15.23
C LYS A 337 -1.35 28.02 16.07
N ILE A 338 -1.40 29.28 15.65
CA ILE A 338 -2.21 30.33 16.27
C ILE A 338 -3.68 30.19 15.87
N ASP A 339 -3.91 29.82 14.61
CA ASP A 339 -5.25 29.54 14.08
C ASP A 339 -5.90 28.36 14.81
N LYS A 340 -7.09 28.60 15.36
CA LYS A 340 -7.84 27.63 16.14
C LYS A 340 -8.74 26.73 15.28
N ARG A 341 -8.87 27.03 13.98
CA ARG A 341 -9.62 26.16 13.07
C ARG A 341 -8.99 24.78 12.97
N ASN A 342 -9.79 23.81 12.64
CA ASN A 342 -9.38 22.41 12.51
C ASN A 342 -8.46 22.18 11.30
N SER A 343 -8.05 20.97 11.07
CA SER A 343 -7.07 20.62 10.04
C SER A 343 -7.48 19.38 9.26
N LEU A 344 -7.12 19.37 7.98
CA LEU A 344 -7.28 18.23 7.08
C LEU A 344 -5.89 17.72 6.68
N LEU A 345 -5.65 16.41 6.84
CA LEU A 345 -4.47 15.73 6.32
C LEU A 345 -4.91 14.85 5.14
N ILE A 346 -4.35 15.10 3.96
CA ILE A 346 -4.58 14.32 2.74
C ILE A 346 -3.34 13.47 2.49
N VAL A 347 -3.49 12.15 2.57
CA VAL A 347 -2.39 11.19 2.36
C VAL A 347 -2.91 9.94 1.67
N GLY A 348 -2.03 9.18 1.03
CA GLY A 348 -2.37 7.85 0.56
C GLY A 348 -2.94 6.99 1.68
N TYR A 349 -3.99 6.22 1.40
CA TYR A 349 -4.66 5.41 2.42
C TYR A 349 -3.70 4.47 3.17
N GLY A 350 -2.57 4.10 2.55
CA GLY A 350 -1.52 3.31 3.17
C GLY A 350 -0.84 3.98 4.37
N HIS A 351 -0.94 5.31 4.51
CA HIS A 351 -0.43 6.09 5.63
C HIS A 351 -1.53 6.48 6.63
N ALA A 352 -2.81 6.39 6.22
CA ALA A 352 -3.93 6.95 6.96
C ALA A 352 -4.47 6.07 8.09
N TYR A 353 -4.52 4.74 7.91
CA TYR A 353 -5.21 3.83 8.82
C TYR A 353 -4.55 3.69 10.20
N LYS A 354 -5.32 3.25 11.21
CA LYS A 354 -4.95 3.27 12.63
C LYS A 354 -4.17 2.02 13.08
N SER A 355 -3.28 1.44 12.25
CA SER A 355 -2.55 0.21 12.59
C SER A 355 -1.10 0.23 12.08
N HIS A 356 -0.46 -0.92 12.03
CA HIS A 356 0.93 -1.09 11.63
C HIS A 356 1.07 -1.09 10.10
N VAL A 357 2.20 -0.56 9.61
CA VAL A 357 2.56 -0.65 8.20
C VAL A 357 2.69 -2.12 7.80
N PRO A 358 2.02 -2.58 6.75
CA PRO A 358 2.14 -3.97 6.32
C PRO A 358 3.56 -4.29 5.88
N GLY A 359 4.08 -5.43 6.31
CA GLY A 359 5.20 -6.17 5.68
C GLY A 359 6.46 -5.42 5.33
N GLY A 360 6.84 -4.39 6.06
CA GLY A 360 8.11 -3.71 5.83
C GLY A 360 9.32 -4.62 6.08
N SER A 361 10.48 -4.25 5.54
CA SER A 361 11.78 -4.94 5.73
C SER A 361 12.13 -5.19 7.22
N SER A 362 11.55 -4.43 8.13
CA SER A 362 11.66 -4.59 9.58
C SER A 362 11.02 -5.89 10.11
N ALA A 363 9.89 -6.31 9.55
CA ALA A 363 9.27 -7.58 9.92
C ALA A 363 10.13 -8.79 9.51
N ALA A 364 10.84 -8.69 8.38
CA ALA A 364 11.82 -9.68 7.93
C ALA A 364 13.04 -9.78 8.84
N GLN A 365 13.31 -8.75 9.64
CA GLN A 365 14.42 -8.68 10.59
C GLN A 365 14.02 -8.99 12.04
N GLY A 366 12.77 -9.43 12.28
CA GLY A 366 12.23 -9.69 13.62
C GLY A 366 11.96 -8.43 14.45
N GLN A 367 11.92 -7.26 13.81
CA GLN A 367 11.52 -6.02 14.45
C GLN A 367 10.00 -5.85 14.39
N GLU A 368 9.42 -5.16 15.37
CA GLU A 368 8.00 -4.79 15.31
C GLU A 368 7.75 -3.89 14.08
N PRO A 369 6.70 -4.15 13.30
CA PRO A 369 6.33 -3.28 12.18
C PRO A 369 6.10 -1.84 12.64
N ALA A 370 6.56 -0.89 11.85
CA ALA A 370 6.32 0.52 12.12
C ALA A 370 4.82 0.84 12.09
N LEU A 371 4.40 1.80 12.90
CA LEU A 371 3.04 2.33 12.86
C LEU A 371 2.87 3.25 11.63
N THR A 372 1.67 3.26 11.05
CA THR A 372 1.29 4.27 10.06
C THR A 372 1.30 5.67 10.66
N ALA A 373 1.29 6.71 9.82
CA ALA A 373 1.16 8.09 10.29
C ALA A 373 -0.16 8.30 11.05
N GLY A 374 -1.27 7.72 10.55
CA GLY A 374 -2.57 7.75 11.21
C GLY A 374 -2.55 7.13 12.60
N ALA A 375 -1.98 5.92 12.74
CA ALA A 375 -1.83 5.26 14.04
C ALA A 375 -1.00 6.08 15.03
N GLN A 376 0.13 6.64 14.57
CA GLN A 376 0.97 7.49 15.42
C GLN A 376 0.25 8.77 15.86
N LEU A 377 -0.51 9.41 14.96
CA LEU A 377 -1.29 10.61 15.28
C LEU A 377 -2.41 10.32 16.29
N VAL A 378 -3.11 9.20 16.16
CA VAL A 378 -4.11 8.77 17.15
C VAL A 378 -3.47 8.56 18.52
N GLN A 379 -2.32 7.88 18.59
CA GLN A 379 -1.61 7.69 19.87
C GLN A 379 -1.15 9.00 20.52
N ARG A 380 -0.74 10.00 19.71
CA ARG A 380 -0.17 11.27 20.21
C ARG A 380 -1.24 12.32 20.53
N LEU A 381 -2.35 12.34 19.79
CA LEU A 381 -3.39 13.37 19.90
C LEU A 381 -4.66 12.87 20.60
N SER A 382 -4.78 11.59 20.88
CA SER A 382 -5.96 10.81 21.28
C SER A 382 -6.96 10.55 20.15
N ASP A 383 -7.66 9.42 20.25
CA ASP A 383 -8.63 8.96 19.24
C ASP A 383 -9.79 9.96 19.03
N ASN A 384 -10.25 10.60 20.11
CA ASN A 384 -11.33 11.62 20.02
C ASN A 384 -10.94 12.90 19.27
N ASN A 385 -9.65 13.12 19.00
CA ASN A 385 -9.16 14.32 18.30
C ASN A 385 -8.82 14.05 16.83
N VAL A 386 -8.85 12.78 16.41
CA VAL A 386 -8.47 12.37 15.06
C VAL A 386 -9.61 11.55 14.44
N PHE A 387 -10.06 11.94 13.28
CA PHE A 387 -11.07 11.22 12.51
C PHE A 387 -10.47 10.74 11.19
N VAL A 388 -10.47 9.45 10.94
CA VAL A 388 -9.85 8.86 9.76
C VAL A 388 -10.92 8.41 8.76
N VAL A 389 -10.83 8.92 7.54
CA VAL A 389 -11.77 8.61 6.45
C VAL A 389 -11.09 7.78 5.39
N LEU A 390 -11.71 6.68 5.00
CA LEU A 390 -11.34 5.90 3.82
C LEU A 390 -12.26 6.23 2.65
N GLN A 391 -11.68 6.63 1.54
CA GLN A 391 -12.42 6.68 0.28
C GLN A 391 -12.53 5.27 -0.32
N HIS A 392 -13.67 4.95 -0.95
CA HIS A 392 -13.83 3.69 -1.70
C HIS A 392 -12.81 3.61 -2.84
N VAL A 393 -11.92 2.63 -2.75
CA VAL A 393 -10.79 2.42 -3.67
C VAL A 393 -10.60 0.92 -3.89
N PRO A 394 -10.05 0.47 -5.00
CA PRO A 394 -9.47 -0.87 -5.04
C PRO A 394 -8.23 -0.88 -4.15
N MET A 395 -8.01 -1.96 -3.44
CA MET A 395 -6.91 -2.05 -2.48
C MET A 395 -5.79 -2.96 -2.98
N GLY A 396 -4.55 -2.60 -2.64
CA GLY A 396 -3.36 -3.39 -2.98
C GLY A 396 -3.34 -4.72 -2.24
N THR A 397 -2.98 -5.77 -2.94
CA THR A 397 -2.82 -7.12 -2.40
C THR A 397 -1.34 -7.48 -2.27
N ASN A 398 -1.03 -8.56 -1.58
CA ASN A 398 0.34 -9.07 -1.44
C ASN A 398 1.07 -9.35 -2.77
N SER A 399 0.33 -9.62 -3.82
CA SER A 399 0.90 -9.84 -5.15
C SER A 399 1.23 -8.55 -5.91
N GLY A 400 0.96 -7.38 -5.31
CA GLY A 400 1.05 -6.07 -5.99
C GLY A 400 -0.10 -5.82 -6.95
N ALA A 401 -1.07 -6.73 -7.06
CA ALA A 401 -2.30 -6.51 -7.81
C ALA A 401 -3.29 -5.69 -6.99
N LEU A 402 -4.21 -5.01 -7.65
CA LEU A 402 -5.36 -4.38 -7.00
C LEU A 402 -6.54 -5.35 -6.99
N GLY A 403 -7.32 -5.32 -5.94
CA GLY A 403 -8.51 -6.16 -5.77
C GLY A 403 -9.71 -5.36 -5.26
N PHE A 404 -10.89 -5.90 -5.45
CA PHE A 404 -12.12 -5.33 -4.87
C PHE A 404 -12.15 -5.51 -3.36
N ILE A 405 -12.66 -4.52 -2.64
CA ILE A 405 -12.92 -4.61 -1.20
C ILE A 405 -13.88 -5.77 -0.92
N ARG A 406 -13.46 -6.68 -0.06
CA ARG A 406 -14.22 -7.89 0.31
C ARG A 406 -14.78 -8.61 -0.92
N GLN A 407 -13.90 -8.84 -1.92
CA GLN A 407 -14.26 -9.55 -3.17
C GLN A 407 -15.47 -8.92 -3.90
N GLY A 408 -15.64 -7.60 -3.79
CA GLY A 408 -16.73 -6.85 -4.42
C GLY A 408 -18.02 -6.77 -3.59
N LEU A 409 -18.02 -7.19 -2.33
CA LEU A 409 -19.18 -7.04 -1.44
C LEU A 409 -19.60 -5.57 -1.35
N PHE A 410 -18.64 -4.66 -1.12
CA PHE A 410 -18.94 -3.23 -0.98
C PHE A 410 -19.48 -2.65 -2.30
N ASP A 411 -18.84 -2.99 -3.43
CA ASP A 411 -19.30 -2.59 -4.77
C ASP A 411 -20.73 -3.07 -5.06
N ALA A 412 -21.06 -4.32 -4.73
CA ALA A 412 -22.39 -4.89 -4.90
C ALA A 412 -23.46 -4.17 -4.05
N VAL A 413 -23.09 -3.70 -2.86
CA VAL A 413 -24.00 -2.89 -2.02
C VAL A 413 -24.27 -1.53 -2.67
N PHE A 414 -23.23 -0.84 -3.14
CA PHE A 414 -23.41 0.46 -3.79
C PHE A 414 -24.21 0.33 -5.10
N GLU A 415 -24.00 -0.72 -5.87
CA GLU A 415 -24.84 -1.03 -7.04
C GLU A 415 -26.32 -1.18 -6.65
N LYS A 416 -26.63 -1.95 -5.60
CA LYS A 416 -28.01 -2.14 -5.09
C LYS A 416 -28.61 -0.87 -4.48
N THR A 417 -27.81 0.11 -4.11
CA THR A 417 -28.27 1.42 -3.65
C THR A 417 -28.28 2.49 -4.75
N GLY A 418 -28.03 2.07 -6.01
CA GLY A 418 -28.12 2.91 -7.21
C GLY A 418 -26.86 3.70 -7.51
N ASN A 419 -25.70 3.30 -6.98
CA ASN A 419 -24.40 3.92 -7.20
C ASN A 419 -24.35 5.44 -6.91
N LYS A 420 -25.20 5.90 -6.00
CA LYS A 420 -25.20 7.31 -5.59
C LYS A 420 -24.04 7.58 -4.63
N PRO A 421 -23.35 8.71 -4.76
CA PRO A 421 -22.38 9.14 -3.77
C PRO A 421 -22.98 9.10 -2.36
N VAL A 422 -22.26 8.50 -1.44
CA VAL A 422 -22.71 8.32 -0.05
C VAL A 422 -21.52 8.21 0.89
N ALA A 423 -21.69 8.73 2.11
CA ALA A 423 -20.74 8.55 3.20
C ALA A 423 -21.47 8.09 4.46
N PHE A 424 -20.74 7.40 5.34
CA PHE A 424 -21.27 6.89 6.60
C PHE A 424 -20.16 6.57 7.60
N HIS A 425 -20.52 6.49 8.88
CA HIS A 425 -19.63 6.02 9.93
C HIS A 425 -19.42 4.52 9.85
N LEU A 426 -18.18 4.08 10.08
CA LEU A 426 -17.83 2.65 10.13
C LEU A 426 -18.14 2.02 11.49
N GLY A 427 -17.99 2.78 12.58
CA GLY A 427 -18.31 2.30 13.92
C GLY A 427 -19.76 1.83 14.03
N GLY A 428 -19.96 0.57 14.46
CA GLY A 428 -21.30 -0.06 14.58
C GLY A 428 -21.97 -0.43 13.25
N SER A 429 -21.31 -0.23 12.11
CA SER A 429 -21.83 -0.59 10.79
C SER A 429 -21.46 -2.03 10.41
N PRO A 430 -22.22 -2.69 9.53
CA PRO A 430 -21.81 -3.96 8.96
C PRO A 430 -20.53 -3.86 8.12
N PHE A 431 -20.26 -2.71 7.49
CA PHE A 431 -19.00 -2.45 6.78
C PHE A 431 -17.81 -2.40 7.74
N GLY A 432 -17.98 -1.72 8.89
CA GLY A 432 -16.95 -1.61 9.91
C GLY A 432 -16.60 -2.93 10.59
N ALA A 433 -17.55 -3.85 10.65
CA ALA A 433 -17.33 -5.19 11.20
C ALA A 433 -16.56 -6.13 10.26
N GLU A 434 -16.43 -5.79 8.97
CA GLU A 434 -15.67 -6.59 8.02
C GLU A 434 -14.17 -6.55 8.34
N PRO A 435 -13.46 -7.68 8.18
CA PRO A 435 -12.00 -7.73 8.40
C PRO A 435 -11.25 -6.85 7.39
N TYR A 436 -10.30 -6.07 7.90
CA TYR A 436 -9.45 -5.21 7.08
C TYR A 436 -8.14 -5.89 6.65
N ASP A 437 -7.57 -6.71 7.50
CA ASP A 437 -6.24 -7.29 7.36
C ASP A 437 -6.12 -8.41 6.31
N VAL A 438 -7.22 -9.06 5.95
CA VAL A 438 -7.20 -10.27 5.11
C VAL A 438 -6.98 -9.96 3.64
N ASP A 439 -7.53 -8.84 3.18
CA ASP A 439 -7.56 -8.52 1.76
C ASP A 439 -6.55 -7.42 1.36
N TYR A 440 -6.05 -6.60 2.29
CA TYR A 440 -5.43 -5.32 1.94
C TYR A 440 -4.09 -5.03 2.58
N THR A 441 -3.73 -5.75 3.61
CA THR A 441 -2.40 -5.56 4.17
C THR A 441 -1.43 -6.46 3.42
N MET A 442 -0.37 -5.89 2.90
CA MET A 442 0.68 -6.63 2.17
C MET A 442 1.36 -7.72 3.01
N SER A 443 0.93 -7.94 4.24
CA SER A 443 1.48 -8.92 5.19
C SER A 443 0.44 -9.76 5.90
N PHE A 444 -0.86 -9.64 5.59
CA PHE A 444 -1.93 -10.32 6.35
C PHE A 444 -1.72 -10.16 7.87
N ASP A 445 -1.50 -8.93 8.31
CA ASP A 445 -1.25 -8.68 9.72
C ASP A 445 -2.56 -8.74 10.50
N SER A 446 -2.79 -9.86 11.18
CA SER A 446 -3.98 -10.06 12.02
C SER A 446 -4.17 -9.00 13.11
N ARG A 447 -3.20 -8.10 13.31
CA ARG A 447 -3.29 -6.95 14.21
C ARG A 447 -4.04 -5.78 13.60
N ALA A 448 -4.28 -5.79 12.28
CA ALA A 448 -5.02 -4.71 11.62
C ALA A 448 -6.50 -4.70 12.00
N GLY A 449 -7.08 -5.82 12.45
CA GLY A 449 -8.47 -5.87 12.90
C GLY A 449 -9.48 -5.67 11.78
N ASN A 450 -10.58 -5.00 12.09
CA ASN A 450 -11.67 -4.72 11.18
C ASN A 450 -11.56 -3.32 10.55
N PHE A 451 -12.43 -2.99 9.59
CA PHE A 451 -12.46 -1.65 9.00
C PHE A 451 -12.69 -0.56 10.04
N ALA A 452 -13.60 -0.78 11.02
CA ALA A 452 -13.86 0.20 12.09
C ALA A 452 -12.70 0.39 13.06
N ASP A 453 -11.78 -0.57 13.17
CA ASP A 453 -10.57 -0.42 13.98
C ASP A 453 -9.53 0.48 13.31
N ASN A 454 -9.66 0.70 12.00
CA ASN A 454 -8.70 1.44 11.18
C ASN A 454 -9.22 2.78 10.64
N PHE A 455 -10.53 2.90 10.45
CA PHE A 455 -11.16 4.08 9.89
C PHE A 455 -12.46 4.40 10.65
N ASP A 456 -12.77 5.68 10.79
CA ASP A 456 -14.01 6.15 11.42
C ASP A 456 -15.13 6.35 10.40
N GLY A 457 -14.76 6.78 9.19
CA GLY A 457 -15.69 7.09 8.12
C GLY A 457 -15.34 6.42 6.80
N TYR A 458 -16.36 6.24 5.98
CA TYR A 458 -16.24 5.69 4.64
C TYR A 458 -16.96 6.58 3.64
N ILE A 459 -16.31 6.86 2.50
CA ILE A 459 -16.86 7.69 1.42
C ILE A 459 -16.86 6.89 0.12
N PHE A 460 -18.03 6.72 -0.48
CA PHE A 460 -18.20 6.23 -1.85
C PHE A 460 -18.60 7.40 -2.76
N LEU A 461 -17.84 7.66 -3.81
CA LEU A 461 -18.08 8.75 -4.75
C LEU A 461 -18.67 8.26 -6.07
N ASN A 462 -18.18 7.16 -6.60
CA ASN A 462 -18.65 6.56 -7.86
C ASN A 462 -18.20 5.09 -7.97
N PRO A 463 -18.82 4.31 -8.86
CA PRO A 463 -18.36 2.94 -9.17
C PRO A 463 -16.96 2.93 -9.76
N LEU A 464 -16.12 1.98 -9.34
CA LEU A 464 -14.76 1.82 -9.86
C LEU A 464 -14.73 1.63 -11.39
N LYS A 465 -15.72 0.92 -11.95
CA LYS A 465 -15.83 0.68 -13.41
C LYS A 465 -15.99 1.96 -14.24
N ASP A 466 -16.47 3.05 -13.63
CA ASP A 466 -16.75 4.30 -14.31
C ASP A 466 -15.60 5.32 -14.19
N GLU A 467 -14.56 5.00 -13.40
CA GLU A 467 -13.43 5.91 -13.20
C GLU A 467 -12.58 6.09 -14.46
N ASP A 468 -12.28 7.35 -14.74
CA ASP A 468 -11.34 7.73 -15.77
C ASP A 468 -9.91 7.31 -15.41
N PRO A 469 -9.01 7.13 -16.41
CA PRO A 469 -7.61 6.83 -16.17
C PRO A 469 -6.92 7.85 -15.26
N ASP A 470 -5.72 7.51 -14.81
CA ASP A 470 -4.89 8.40 -14.02
C ASP A 470 -4.83 9.82 -14.58
N TYR A 471 -5.04 10.79 -13.71
CA TYR A 471 -5.05 12.19 -14.08
C TYR A 471 -3.63 12.75 -14.03
N ILE A 472 -2.96 12.73 -15.19
CA ILE A 472 -1.52 12.93 -15.33
C ILE A 472 -1.17 14.41 -15.54
N LEU A 473 -0.22 14.88 -14.74
CA LEU A 473 0.43 16.20 -14.88
C LEU A 473 1.60 16.10 -15.88
N TYR A 474 1.30 16.23 -17.19
CA TYR A 474 2.33 16.12 -18.24
C TYR A 474 3.38 17.25 -18.20
N ASP A 475 3.02 18.41 -17.64
CA ASP A 475 3.90 19.59 -17.59
C ASP A 475 5.08 19.43 -16.60
N ILE A 476 5.03 18.40 -15.74
CA ILE A 476 6.14 18.07 -14.85
C ILE A 476 7.40 17.71 -15.64
N TRP A 477 7.26 17.03 -16.79
CA TRP A 477 8.37 16.57 -17.62
C TRP A 477 8.78 17.67 -18.60
N SER A 478 9.79 18.43 -18.26
CA SER A 478 10.53 19.34 -19.15
C SER A 478 11.89 18.73 -19.48
N ASP A 479 12.53 19.18 -20.57
CA ASP A 479 13.87 18.67 -20.93
C ASP A 479 14.88 18.83 -19.80
N PRO A 480 14.95 20.00 -19.10
CA PRO A 480 15.83 20.14 -17.94
C PRO A 480 15.50 19.16 -16.81
N PHE A 481 14.22 18.83 -16.61
CA PHE A 481 13.84 17.86 -15.60
C PHE A 481 14.16 16.42 -16.01
N ILE A 482 14.06 16.07 -17.30
CA ILE A 482 14.52 14.76 -17.81
C ILE A 482 16.02 14.58 -17.55
N ASP A 483 16.83 15.61 -17.77
CA ASP A 483 18.26 15.54 -17.47
C ASP A 483 18.53 15.42 -15.97
N GLU A 484 17.76 16.11 -15.15
CA GLU A 484 17.82 15.95 -13.68
C GLU A 484 17.39 14.54 -13.24
N MET A 485 16.36 13.95 -13.83
CA MET A 485 15.97 12.56 -13.57
C MET A 485 17.09 11.57 -13.92
N LYS A 486 17.76 11.75 -15.08
CA LYS A 486 18.93 10.94 -15.45
C LYS A 486 20.07 11.07 -14.43
N ARG A 487 20.32 12.28 -13.94
CA ARG A 487 21.31 12.54 -12.89
C ARG A 487 20.94 11.86 -11.58
N ARG A 488 19.66 11.97 -11.14
CA ARG A 488 19.16 11.28 -9.93
C ARG A 488 19.31 9.76 -10.06
N ALA A 489 18.90 9.19 -11.19
CA ALA A 489 19.05 7.77 -11.46
C ALA A 489 20.52 7.30 -11.40
N ALA A 490 21.45 8.11 -11.89
CA ALA A 490 22.88 7.79 -11.83
C ALA A 490 23.41 7.74 -10.40
N ILE A 491 23.01 8.65 -9.51
CA ILE A 491 23.47 8.66 -8.11
C ILE A 491 22.78 7.58 -7.25
N THR A 492 21.55 7.18 -7.59
CA THR A 492 20.79 6.13 -6.89
C THR A 492 21.04 4.74 -7.45
N ASN A 493 21.78 4.63 -8.56
CA ASN A 493 21.95 3.39 -9.34
C ASN A 493 20.60 2.78 -9.78
N ASP A 494 19.65 3.65 -10.16
CA ASP A 494 18.33 3.24 -10.62
C ASP A 494 18.26 3.21 -12.16
N ASN A 495 17.28 2.52 -12.69
CA ASN A 495 17.06 2.42 -14.13
C ASN A 495 15.73 3.08 -14.51
N MET A 496 15.79 4.34 -14.93
CA MET A 496 14.62 5.11 -15.33
C MET A 496 13.87 4.51 -16.53
N ASN A 497 14.57 3.86 -17.44
CA ASN A 497 13.94 3.20 -18.58
C ASN A 497 13.02 2.07 -18.12
N ARG A 498 13.37 1.36 -17.04
CA ARG A 498 12.53 0.33 -16.41
C ARG A 498 11.25 0.92 -15.83
N TRP A 499 11.33 2.07 -15.18
CA TRP A 499 10.16 2.73 -14.58
C TRP A 499 9.11 3.13 -15.62
N PHE A 500 9.56 3.63 -16.78
CA PHE A 500 8.67 4.07 -17.86
C PHE A 500 8.52 3.03 -18.97
N SER A 501 9.10 1.83 -18.82
CA SER A 501 9.10 0.79 -19.87
C SER A 501 9.59 1.30 -21.23
N ILE A 502 10.62 2.20 -21.23
CA ILE A 502 11.19 2.85 -22.42
C ILE A 502 12.43 2.09 -22.89
N GLU A 503 12.48 1.79 -24.20
CA GLU A 503 13.70 1.32 -24.85
C GLU A 503 14.49 2.50 -25.43
N GLY A 504 15.81 2.47 -25.23
CA GLY A 504 16.75 3.49 -25.70
C GLY A 504 16.71 4.78 -24.89
N GLU A 505 16.84 5.93 -25.56
CA GLU A 505 16.94 7.22 -24.88
C GLU A 505 15.61 7.65 -24.22
N LEU A 506 15.69 8.10 -22.97
CA LEU A 506 14.58 8.68 -22.22
C LEU A 506 14.34 10.12 -22.68
N THR A 507 13.16 10.40 -23.24
CA THR A 507 12.74 11.75 -23.64
C THR A 507 11.33 12.06 -23.14
N LYS A 508 10.99 13.35 -23.04
CA LYS A 508 9.67 13.84 -22.67
C LYS A 508 8.58 13.24 -23.56
N GLU A 509 8.78 13.24 -24.87
CA GLU A 509 7.81 12.75 -25.85
C GLU A 509 7.51 11.27 -25.67
N LYS A 510 8.54 10.46 -25.39
CA LYS A 510 8.38 9.04 -25.13
C LYS A 510 7.57 8.79 -23.87
N ILE A 511 7.88 9.49 -22.77
CA ILE A 511 7.11 9.37 -21.52
C ILE A 511 5.65 9.71 -21.78
N ILE A 512 5.38 10.88 -22.38
CA ILE A 512 4.00 11.33 -22.65
C ILE A 512 3.26 10.35 -23.56
N THR A 513 3.94 9.83 -24.60
CA THR A 513 3.35 8.89 -25.54
C THR A 513 2.94 7.60 -24.83
N ILE A 514 3.80 7.05 -23.98
CA ILE A 514 3.51 5.82 -23.24
C ILE A 514 2.26 5.99 -22.35
N PHE A 515 2.19 7.05 -21.57
CA PHE A 515 1.00 7.29 -20.74
C PHE A 515 -0.27 7.49 -21.56
N LYS A 516 -0.18 8.23 -22.69
CA LYS A 516 -1.33 8.43 -23.56
C LYS A 516 -1.81 7.12 -24.23
N GLU A 517 -0.91 6.26 -24.67
CA GLU A 517 -1.27 4.97 -25.27
C GLU A 517 -1.74 3.97 -24.20
N GLU A 518 -1.14 3.96 -23.02
CA GLU A 518 -1.53 3.09 -21.92
C GLU A 518 -2.99 3.30 -21.51
N TYR A 519 -3.43 4.56 -21.46
CA TYR A 519 -4.77 4.92 -21.00
C TYR A 519 -5.79 5.16 -22.11
N LYS A 520 -5.39 5.06 -23.38
CA LYS A 520 -6.26 5.35 -24.51
C LYS A 520 -7.49 4.45 -24.54
N GLY A 521 -8.66 5.06 -24.37
CA GLY A 521 -9.96 4.37 -24.44
C GLY A 521 -10.21 3.37 -23.32
N LYS A 522 -9.41 3.38 -22.26
CA LYS A 522 -9.54 2.49 -21.10
C LYS A 522 -10.16 3.23 -19.93
N LYS A 523 -10.82 2.48 -19.04
CA LYS A 523 -11.15 2.93 -17.68
C LYS A 523 -10.02 2.53 -16.74
N ARG A 524 -9.81 3.30 -15.67
CA ARG A 524 -8.68 3.12 -14.75
C ARG A 524 -8.56 1.69 -14.21
N TRP A 525 -9.68 1.09 -13.88
CA TRP A 525 -9.73 -0.22 -13.24
C TRP A 525 -10.23 -1.33 -14.16
N SER A 526 -10.17 -1.14 -15.49
CA SER A 526 -10.68 -2.13 -16.45
C SER A 526 -10.19 -3.55 -16.19
N GLN A 527 -8.92 -3.71 -15.76
CA GLN A 527 -8.34 -5.02 -15.44
C GLN A 527 -9.04 -5.76 -14.27
N LEU A 528 -9.80 -5.06 -13.42
CA LEU A 528 -10.55 -5.69 -12.34
C LEU A 528 -11.85 -6.32 -12.83
N PHE A 529 -12.33 -5.91 -14.01
CA PHE A 529 -13.61 -6.32 -14.59
C PHE A 529 -13.45 -7.31 -15.75
N GLU A 530 -12.22 -7.50 -16.24
CA GLU A 530 -11.85 -8.50 -17.25
C GLU A 530 -11.57 -9.89 -16.60
#